data_08825a723ca18f65b78ae90c9c882471
#
_entry.id   08825a723ca18f65b78ae90c9c882471
#
_cell.length_a   1.000
_cell.length_b   1.000
_cell.length_c   1.000
_cell.angle_alpha   90.00
_cell.angle_beta   90.00
_cell.angle_gamma   90.00
#
_symmetry.space_group_name_H-M   'P 1'
#
loop_
_entity.id
_entity.type
_entity.pdbx_description
1 polymer ?
#
loop_
_entity_poly.entity_id
_entity_poly.type
_entity_poly.pdbx_seq_one_letter_code
_entity_poly.pdbx_strand_id
1 'polypeptide(L)'
;MRLVIVTGLSGAGKTTALKMLEDARYFCVDNLPIALVEKFVSLMVGMQGEDVQNAAIGIDARSGRSLGELEKVLEQMEEAGYQFEILFLDAEDYVLVKRYKETRRSHPLALNGRVDDGIRLEREKMKFLKDRADYIIDTTHLLTRELKAEIDRIFVDNASFHNLVISVLSFGFKYGIPADADLVFDVRFLPNPYYVDELRPQTGLDEGVYHYVMDHDAAREFADKLEDMVKFLIPHYVDEGKTNLVIAVGCTGGKHRSVTLARVLYERLLETKEYGLRLEHRDIARDAVTRK
;
A
#
# COMPACT_ATOMS: atom_id res chain seq x y z
N MET A 1 4.98 -26.63 -3.61
CA MET A 1 6.01 -25.57 -3.75
C MET A 1 5.28 -24.27 -4.09
N ARG A 2 5.50 -23.21 -3.35
CA ARG A 2 4.98 -21.87 -3.68
C ARG A 2 6.04 -21.11 -4.47
N LEU A 3 5.71 -20.68 -5.69
CA LEU A 3 6.61 -19.94 -6.57
C LEU A 3 6.12 -18.50 -6.68
N VAL A 4 6.99 -17.54 -6.34
CA VAL A 4 6.67 -16.11 -6.39
C VAL A 4 7.56 -15.39 -7.38
N ILE A 5 6.95 -14.67 -8.32
CA ILE A 5 7.64 -13.78 -9.23
C ILE A 5 7.58 -12.37 -8.65
N VAL A 6 8.73 -11.89 -8.16
CA VAL A 6 8.87 -10.55 -7.57
C VAL A 6 9.26 -9.56 -8.66
N THR A 7 8.38 -8.65 -8.98
CA THR A 7 8.59 -7.65 -10.02
C THR A 7 8.10 -6.27 -9.57
N GLY A 8 8.12 -5.28 -10.44
CA GLY A 8 7.68 -3.91 -10.13
C GLY A 8 8.67 -2.85 -10.57
N LEU A 9 8.38 -1.60 -10.25
CA LEU A 9 9.17 -0.46 -10.69
C LEU A 9 10.57 -0.46 -10.08
N SER A 10 11.52 0.04 -10.85
CA SER A 10 12.90 0.21 -10.39
C SER A 10 12.95 1.27 -9.27
N GLY A 11 13.48 0.87 -8.11
CA GLY A 11 13.47 1.70 -6.90
C GLY A 11 12.26 1.47 -5.97
N ALA A 12 11.28 0.62 -6.36
CA ALA A 12 10.13 0.28 -5.52
C ALA A 12 10.44 -0.72 -4.37
N GLY A 13 11.65 -1.32 -4.33
CA GLY A 13 12.06 -2.16 -3.20
C GLY A 13 12.15 -3.66 -3.49
N LYS A 14 12.18 -4.10 -4.76
CA LYS A 14 12.26 -5.53 -5.16
C LYS A 14 13.36 -6.31 -4.44
N THR A 15 14.60 -5.83 -4.46
CA THR A 15 15.73 -6.50 -3.77
C THR A 15 15.51 -6.60 -2.27
N THR A 16 14.83 -5.64 -1.66
CA THR A 16 14.48 -5.67 -0.24
C THR A 16 13.43 -6.75 0.02
N ALA A 17 12.40 -6.83 -0.82
CA ALA A 17 11.37 -7.86 -0.71
C ALA A 17 11.94 -9.28 -0.92
N LEU A 18 12.85 -9.46 -1.89
CA LEU A 18 13.53 -10.76 -2.09
C LEU A 18 14.34 -11.17 -0.86
N LYS A 19 15.08 -10.25 -0.22
CA LYS A 19 15.79 -10.55 1.02
C LYS A 19 14.85 -10.96 2.16
N MET A 20 13.67 -10.31 2.25
CA MET A 20 12.66 -10.68 3.26
C MET A 20 12.07 -12.07 2.99
N LEU A 21 11.86 -12.43 1.72
CA LEU A 21 11.44 -13.78 1.34
C LEU A 21 12.55 -14.82 1.61
N GLU A 22 13.82 -14.45 1.39
CA GLU A 22 14.97 -15.30 1.75
C GLU A 22 15.03 -15.57 3.26
N ASP A 23 14.82 -14.52 4.09
CA ASP A 23 14.69 -14.66 5.55
C ASP A 23 13.50 -15.56 5.94
N ALA A 24 12.44 -15.60 5.12
CA ALA A 24 11.28 -16.48 5.24
C ALA A 24 11.49 -17.87 4.62
N ARG A 25 12.74 -18.26 4.35
CA ARG A 25 13.15 -19.55 3.78
C ARG A 25 12.68 -19.83 2.35
N TYR A 26 12.43 -18.79 1.55
CA TYR A 26 12.29 -18.95 0.11
C TYR A 26 13.67 -19.07 -0.53
N PHE A 27 13.81 -19.95 -1.52
CA PHE A 27 14.99 -19.96 -2.40
C PHE A 27 14.87 -18.78 -3.39
N CYS A 28 15.70 -17.75 -3.21
CA CYS A 28 15.57 -16.49 -3.95
C CYS A 28 16.65 -16.36 -5.03
N VAL A 29 16.23 -15.97 -6.25
CA VAL A 29 17.12 -15.59 -7.34
C VAL A 29 16.75 -14.20 -7.81
N ASP A 30 17.66 -13.22 -7.66
CA ASP A 30 17.45 -11.85 -8.15
C ASP A 30 17.94 -11.71 -9.60
N ASN A 31 17.21 -10.92 -10.38
CA ASN A 31 17.57 -10.57 -11.75
C ASN A 31 17.80 -11.78 -12.69
N LEU A 32 16.94 -12.79 -12.59
CA LEU A 32 17.02 -13.96 -13.45
C LEU A 32 16.71 -13.56 -14.92
N PRO A 33 17.57 -13.90 -15.92
CA PRO A 33 17.25 -13.69 -17.33
C PRO A 33 15.98 -14.42 -17.73
N ILE A 34 15.10 -13.75 -18.47
CA ILE A 34 13.76 -14.26 -18.85
C ILE A 34 13.87 -15.62 -19.55
N ALA A 35 14.85 -15.80 -20.43
CA ALA A 35 15.10 -17.07 -21.13
C ALA A 35 15.45 -18.26 -20.21
N LEU A 36 15.76 -18.00 -18.94
CA LEU A 36 16.07 -19.04 -17.95
C LEU A 36 14.92 -19.30 -16.97
N VAL A 37 13.84 -18.52 -16.99
CA VAL A 37 12.75 -18.62 -16.02
C VAL A 37 12.08 -20.00 -16.09
N GLU A 38 11.65 -20.44 -17.25
CA GLU A 38 11.01 -21.75 -17.43
C GLU A 38 11.93 -22.92 -17.00
N LYS A 39 13.20 -22.88 -17.42
CA LYS A 39 14.20 -23.89 -17.02
C LYS A 39 14.42 -23.90 -15.51
N PHE A 40 14.51 -22.73 -14.89
CA PHE A 40 14.67 -22.61 -13.45
C PHE A 40 13.47 -23.23 -12.74
N VAL A 41 12.25 -22.89 -13.15
CA VAL A 41 11.02 -23.44 -12.57
C VAL A 41 10.95 -24.95 -12.71
N SER A 42 11.27 -25.48 -13.89
CA SER A 42 11.26 -26.95 -14.12
C SER A 42 12.28 -27.67 -13.22
N LEU A 43 13.45 -27.08 -12.99
CA LEU A 43 14.44 -27.63 -12.05
C LEU A 43 13.93 -27.60 -10.60
N MET A 44 13.32 -26.49 -10.16
CA MET A 44 12.80 -26.35 -8.81
C MET A 44 11.65 -27.34 -8.55
N VAL A 45 10.78 -27.56 -9.53
CA VAL A 45 9.70 -28.56 -9.45
C VAL A 45 10.28 -29.99 -9.39
N GLY A 46 11.35 -30.28 -10.13
CA GLY A 46 12.05 -31.56 -10.09
C GLY A 46 12.79 -31.86 -8.77
N MET A 47 13.12 -30.83 -8.02
CA MET A 47 13.78 -30.91 -6.71
C MET A 47 12.80 -31.02 -5.52
N GLN A 48 11.50 -31.16 -5.77
CA GLN A 48 10.50 -31.34 -4.71
C GLN A 48 10.79 -32.60 -3.89
N GLY A 49 11.21 -32.40 -2.66
CA GLY A 49 11.50 -33.46 -1.69
C GLY A 49 12.79 -33.27 -0.91
N GLU A 50 13.73 -32.42 -1.34
CA GLU A 50 15.06 -32.28 -0.74
C GLU A 50 15.28 -30.90 -0.17
N ASP A 51 14.69 -30.12 0.46
CA ASP A 51 15.01 -28.85 1.13
C ASP A 51 14.38 -27.56 0.54
N VAL A 52 13.81 -27.54 -0.68
CA VAL A 52 13.22 -26.34 -1.24
C VAL A 52 11.70 -26.45 -1.31
N GLN A 53 11.01 -25.84 -0.35
CA GLN A 53 9.54 -25.80 -0.33
C GLN A 53 8.97 -24.59 -1.08
N ASN A 54 9.70 -23.48 -1.13
CA ASN A 54 9.25 -22.23 -1.73
C ASN A 54 10.38 -21.55 -2.51
N ALA A 55 10.05 -20.89 -3.62
CA ALA A 55 11.00 -20.16 -4.44
C ALA A 55 10.49 -18.76 -4.81
N ALA A 56 11.41 -17.79 -4.95
CA ALA A 56 11.09 -16.45 -5.41
C ALA A 56 12.09 -16.00 -6.49
N ILE A 57 11.55 -15.45 -7.59
CA ILE A 57 12.35 -15.00 -8.72
C ILE A 57 12.16 -13.51 -8.90
N GLY A 58 13.27 -12.75 -8.83
CA GLY A 58 13.28 -11.33 -9.14
C GLY A 58 13.40 -11.10 -10.64
N ILE A 59 12.43 -10.39 -11.23
CA ILE A 59 12.46 -9.96 -12.64
C ILE A 59 12.46 -8.43 -12.70
N ASP A 60 13.43 -7.88 -13.45
CA ASP A 60 13.63 -6.43 -13.56
C ASP A 60 13.33 -5.91 -14.98
N ALA A 61 12.85 -4.67 -15.07
CA ALA A 61 12.66 -3.93 -16.33
C ALA A 61 13.93 -3.76 -17.17
N ARG A 62 15.12 -4.00 -16.60
CA ARG A 62 16.40 -4.02 -17.31
C ARG A 62 16.45 -5.04 -18.44
N SER A 63 15.62 -6.05 -18.38
CA SER A 63 15.41 -7.02 -19.45
C SER A 63 14.79 -6.42 -20.72
N GLY A 64 14.62 -5.13 -20.79
CA GLY A 64 14.22 -4.14 -21.80
C GLY A 64 13.62 -4.61 -23.13
N ARG A 65 14.33 -5.39 -23.92
CA ARG A 65 13.82 -5.97 -25.16
C ARG A 65 13.05 -7.26 -24.96
N SER A 66 13.20 -7.92 -23.82
CA SER A 66 12.65 -9.24 -23.49
C SER A 66 11.35 -9.18 -22.67
N LEU A 67 10.84 -7.98 -22.29
CA LEU A 67 9.57 -7.93 -21.51
C LEU A 67 8.37 -8.50 -22.29
N GLY A 68 8.31 -8.32 -23.62
CA GLY A 68 7.31 -9.00 -24.45
C GLY A 68 7.53 -10.52 -24.57
N GLU A 69 8.74 -11.01 -24.28
CA GLU A 69 9.02 -12.45 -24.17
C GLU A 69 8.58 -12.99 -22.81
N LEU A 70 8.60 -12.17 -21.76
CA LEU A 70 8.15 -12.59 -20.43
C LEU A 70 6.66 -12.94 -20.42
N GLU A 71 5.82 -12.18 -21.10
CA GLU A 71 4.40 -12.50 -21.21
C GLU A 71 4.19 -13.90 -21.81
N LYS A 72 4.90 -14.20 -22.89
CA LYS A 72 4.87 -15.54 -23.53
C LYS A 72 5.40 -16.65 -22.61
N VAL A 73 6.46 -16.35 -21.84
CA VAL A 73 7.02 -17.34 -20.90
C VAL A 73 6.03 -17.61 -19.77
N LEU A 74 5.34 -16.59 -19.25
CA LEU A 74 4.32 -16.78 -18.24
C LEU A 74 3.14 -17.59 -18.76
N GLU A 75 2.67 -17.31 -19.99
CA GLU A 75 1.62 -18.11 -20.66
C GLU A 75 2.04 -19.57 -20.85
N GLN A 76 3.27 -19.81 -21.33
CA GLN A 76 3.81 -21.16 -21.47
C GLN A 76 3.91 -21.91 -20.14
N MET A 77 4.27 -21.20 -19.07
CA MET A 77 4.29 -21.77 -17.72
C MET A 77 2.88 -22.17 -17.23
N GLU A 78 1.87 -21.33 -17.50
CA GLU A 78 0.46 -21.64 -17.18
C GLU A 78 -0.04 -22.84 -18.00
N GLU A 79 0.23 -22.87 -19.30
CA GLU A 79 -0.11 -24.01 -20.19
C GLU A 79 0.58 -25.31 -19.75
N ALA A 80 1.81 -25.22 -19.24
CA ALA A 80 2.54 -26.35 -18.68
C ALA A 80 2.04 -26.78 -17.28
N GLY A 81 1.07 -26.05 -16.70
CA GLY A 81 0.47 -26.36 -15.40
C GLY A 81 1.29 -25.90 -14.20
N TYR A 82 2.30 -25.05 -14.38
CA TYR A 82 3.04 -24.44 -13.27
C TYR A 82 2.18 -23.38 -12.57
N GLN A 83 2.04 -23.51 -11.26
CA GLN A 83 1.38 -22.50 -10.44
C GLN A 83 2.43 -21.53 -9.90
N PHE A 84 2.20 -20.24 -10.12
CA PHE A 84 3.02 -19.16 -9.60
C PHE A 84 2.16 -17.96 -9.22
N GLU A 85 2.69 -17.12 -8.37
CA GLU A 85 2.06 -15.88 -7.94
C GLU A 85 2.97 -14.70 -8.30
N ILE A 86 2.39 -13.57 -8.70
CA ILE A 86 3.12 -12.36 -9.07
C ILE A 86 2.98 -11.33 -7.95
N LEU A 87 4.11 -10.97 -7.34
CA LEU A 87 4.21 -9.84 -6.43
C LEU A 87 4.75 -8.63 -7.18
N PHE A 88 3.91 -7.60 -7.35
CA PHE A 88 4.28 -6.34 -7.97
C PHE A 88 4.55 -5.27 -6.91
N LEU A 89 5.75 -4.68 -6.90
CA LEU A 89 6.09 -3.56 -6.04
C LEU A 89 5.95 -2.25 -6.81
N ASP A 90 5.12 -1.36 -6.30
CA ASP A 90 4.88 -0.04 -6.86
C ASP A 90 5.35 1.07 -5.90
N ALA A 91 5.48 2.27 -6.41
CA ALA A 91 5.62 3.51 -5.65
C ALA A 91 5.29 4.70 -6.53
N GLU A 92 4.87 5.82 -5.95
CA GLU A 92 4.63 7.05 -6.69
C GLU A 92 5.91 7.62 -7.32
N ASP A 93 5.76 8.29 -8.47
CA ASP A 93 6.88 8.77 -9.29
C ASP A 93 7.79 9.71 -8.51
N TYR A 94 7.23 10.61 -7.68
CA TYR A 94 8.03 11.55 -6.88
C TYR A 94 8.91 10.83 -5.85
N VAL A 95 8.43 9.70 -5.30
CA VAL A 95 9.20 8.87 -4.36
C VAL A 95 10.30 8.12 -5.08
N LEU A 96 10.01 7.56 -6.25
CA LEU A 96 11.02 6.90 -7.09
C LEU A 96 12.11 7.87 -7.48
N VAL A 97 11.77 9.08 -7.97
CA VAL A 97 12.73 10.14 -8.28
C VAL A 97 13.61 10.48 -7.08
N LYS A 98 13.01 10.61 -5.88
CA LYS A 98 13.73 10.88 -4.64
C LYS A 98 14.73 9.76 -4.31
N ARG A 99 14.29 8.50 -4.36
CA ARG A 99 15.13 7.31 -4.11
C ARG A 99 16.29 7.19 -5.09
N TYR A 100 16.07 7.53 -6.37
CA TYR A 100 17.14 7.59 -7.37
C TYR A 100 18.19 8.68 -7.06
N LYS A 101 17.75 9.86 -6.63
CA LYS A 101 18.65 10.93 -6.19
C LYS A 101 19.48 10.54 -4.97
N GLU A 102 18.86 9.91 -3.98
CA GLU A 102 19.51 9.45 -2.75
C GLU A 102 20.57 8.37 -3.03
N THR A 103 20.28 7.42 -3.92
CA THR A 103 21.18 6.33 -4.28
C THR A 103 22.21 6.70 -5.34
N ARG A 104 22.12 7.89 -5.95
CA ARG A 104 22.99 8.37 -7.05
C ARG A 104 23.08 7.39 -8.22
N ARG A 105 22.02 6.66 -8.51
CA ARG A 105 21.95 5.71 -9.63
C ARG A 105 21.20 6.32 -10.80
N SER A 106 21.58 5.90 -12.02
CA SER A 106 20.82 6.21 -13.23
C SER A 106 19.65 5.25 -13.37
N HIS A 107 18.52 5.74 -13.88
CA HIS A 107 17.39 4.88 -14.16
C HIS A 107 17.71 3.95 -15.35
N PRO A 108 17.38 2.64 -15.28
CA PRO A 108 17.76 1.66 -16.32
C PRO A 108 17.29 2.04 -17.73
N LEU A 109 16.12 2.67 -17.84
CA LEU A 109 15.53 3.09 -19.12
C LEU A 109 15.78 4.56 -19.46
N ALA A 110 16.58 5.28 -18.69
CA ALA A 110 16.93 6.69 -18.92
C ALA A 110 18.45 6.91 -18.89
N LEU A 111 19.22 6.09 -19.59
CA LEU A 111 20.70 6.12 -19.59
C LEU A 111 21.30 7.51 -19.95
N ASN A 112 20.64 8.29 -20.81
CA ASN A 112 21.06 9.62 -21.24
C ASN A 112 19.95 10.67 -21.05
N GLY A 113 18.89 10.38 -20.28
CA GLY A 113 17.70 11.22 -20.10
C GLY A 113 17.40 11.52 -18.64
N ARG A 114 16.24 12.13 -18.42
CA ARG A 114 15.73 12.42 -17.08
C ARG A 114 15.17 11.15 -16.45
N VAL A 115 15.34 11.04 -15.13
CA VAL A 115 14.80 9.90 -14.35
C VAL A 115 13.28 9.79 -14.53
N ASP A 116 12.56 10.91 -14.57
CA ASP A 116 11.11 10.99 -14.75
C ASP A 116 10.65 10.31 -16.05
N ASP A 117 11.37 10.52 -17.16
CA ASP A 117 11.06 9.90 -18.44
C ASP A 117 11.28 8.38 -18.40
N GLY A 118 12.31 7.95 -17.69
CA GLY A 118 12.61 6.54 -17.48
C GLY A 118 11.51 5.83 -16.67
N ILE A 119 11.04 6.46 -15.60
CA ILE A 119 9.96 5.93 -14.75
C ILE A 119 8.66 5.81 -15.56
N ARG A 120 8.28 6.85 -16.32
CA ARG A 120 7.09 6.82 -17.17
C ARG A 120 7.14 5.67 -18.18
N LEU A 121 8.27 5.52 -18.89
CA LEU A 121 8.46 4.43 -19.83
C LEU A 121 8.43 3.06 -19.17
N GLU A 122 8.97 2.95 -17.95
CA GLU A 122 8.93 1.71 -17.18
C GLU A 122 7.49 1.34 -16.79
N ARG A 123 6.68 2.30 -16.32
CA ARG A 123 5.26 2.07 -16.02
C ARG A 123 4.49 1.55 -17.22
N GLU A 124 4.67 2.16 -18.40
CA GLU A 124 4.01 1.71 -19.62
C GLU A 124 4.39 0.26 -19.96
N LYS A 125 5.68 -0.07 -19.85
CA LYS A 125 6.17 -1.42 -20.14
C LYS A 125 5.76 -2.46 -19.11
N MET A 126 5.66 -2.08 -17.85
CA MET A 126 5.35 -2.99 -16.74
C MET A 126 3.85 -3.13 -16.48
N LYS A 127 3.00 -2.39 -17.22
CA LYS A 127 1.55 -2.36 -17.01
C LYS A 127 0.94 -3.77 -17.06
N PHE A 128 1.31 -4.58 -18.05
CA PHE A 128 0.75 -5.94 -18.18
C PHE A 128 1.06 -6.83 -16.96
N LEU A 129 2.26 -6.69 -16.36
CA LEU A 129 2.62 -7.42 -15.14
C LEU A 129 1.87 -6.90 -13.93
N LYS A 130 1.62 -5.59 -13.86
CA LYS A 130 0.80 -5.00 -12.80
C LYS A 130 -0.65 -5.49 -12.89
N ASP A 131 -1.21 -5.54 -14.10
CA ASP A 131 -2.59 -5.96 -14.35
C ASP A 131 -2.79 -7.48 -14.09
N ARG A 132 -1.72 -8.28 -14.15
CA ARG A 132 -1.71 -9.73 -13.83
C ARG A 132 -1.25 -10.06 -12.41
N ALA A 133 -0.85 -9.06 -11.63
CA ALA A 133 -0.29 -9.29 -10.31
C ALA A 133 -1.33 -9.81 -9.31
N ASP A 134 -1.00 -10.90 -8.62
CA ASP A 134 -1.79 -11.43 -7.50
C ASP A 134 -1.68 -10.53 -6.28
N TYR A 135 -0.50 -9.90 -6.11
CA TYR A 135 -0.21 -9.00 -4.99
C TYR A 135 0.45 -7.73 -5.49
N ILE A 136 -0.12 -6.58 -5.13
CA ILE A 136 0.47 -5.26 -5.38
C ILE A 136 0.76 -4.60 -4.04
N ILE A 137 2.03 -4.29 -3.78
CA ILE A 137 2.44 -3.54 -2.58
C ILE A 137 2.92 -2.15 -3.02
N ASP A 138 2.16 -1.13 -2.64
CA ASP A 138 2.60 0.26 -2.78
C ASP A 138 3.56 0.63 -1.64
N THR A 139 4.82 0.87 -2.00
CA THR A 139 5.88 1.20 -1.05
C THR A 139 6.10 2.70 -0.88
N THR A 140 5.22 3.55 -1.40
CA THR A 140 5.34 5.01 -1.39
C THR A 140 5.64 5.55 0.01
N HIS A 141 4.88 5.10 1.00
CA HIS A 141 4.98 5.55 2.39
C HIS A 141 5.44 4.46 3.36
N LEU A 142 5.75 3.25 2.85
CA LEU A 142 6.15 2.14 3.71
C LEU A 142 7.58 2.30 4.22
N LEU A 143 7.75 2.16 5.52
CA LEU A 143 9.05 1.87 6.12
C LEU A 143 9.44 0.42 5.82
N THR A 144 10.72 0.11 5.88
CA THR A 144 11.23 -1.26 5.63
C THR A 144 10.58 -2.31 6.54
N ARG A 145 10.32 -1.97 7.81
CA ARG A 145 9.64 -2.85 8.77
C ARG A 145 8.17 -3.14 8.38
N GLU A 146 7.50 -2.16 7.78
CA GLU A 146 6.11 -2.28 7.35
C GLU A 146 6.02 -3.13 6.08
N LEU A 147 6.94 -2.94 5.13
CA LEU A 147 7.08 -3.84 3.98
C LEU A 147 7.31 -5.27 4.43
N LYS A 148 8.17 -5.49 5.47
CA LYS A 148 8.38 -6.84 6.02
C LYS A 148 7.09 -7.42 6.58
N ALA A 149 6.33 -6.67 7.36
CA ALA A 149 5.05 -7.14 7.91
C ALA A 149 4.06 -7.54 6.80
N GLU A 150 4.00 -6.78 5.69
CA GLU A 150 3.16 -7.15 4.54
C GLU A 150 3.64 -8.44 3.85
N ILE A 151 4.95 -8.59 3.64
CA ILE A 151 5.55 -9.81 3.07
C ILE A 151 5.27 -11.01 3.97
N ASP A 152 5.48 -10.89 5.27
CA ASP A 152 5.25 -11.97 6.23
C ASP A 152 3.76 -12.37 6.24
N ARG A 153 2.84 -11.40 6.23
CA ARG A 153 1.40 -11.64 6.20
C ARG A 153 0.98 -12.45 4.97
N ILE A 154 1.50 -12.11 3.79
CA ILE A 154 1.12 -12.74 2.51
C ILE A 154 1.78 -14.13 2.37
N PHE A 155 3.07 -14.21 2.66
CA PHE A 155 3.89 -15.34 2.23
C PHE A 155 4.29 -16.29 3.37
N VAL A 156 4.16 -15.87 4.63
CA VAL A 156 4.44 -16.69 5.81
C VAL A 156 3.14 -17.14 6.48
N ASP A 157 2.25 -16.19 6.78
CA ASP A 157 1.02 -16.47 7.56
C ASP A 157 -0.13 -16.98 6.70
N ASN A 158 0.01 -16.99 5.38
CA ASN A 158 -1.05 -17.35 4.39
C ASN A 158 -2.38 -16.61 4.65
N ALA A 159 -2.32 -15.38 5.18
CA ALA A 159 -3.50 -14.56 5.38
C ALA A 159 -4.12 -14.15 4.03
N SER A 160 -5.45 -14.11 3.96
CA SER A 160 -6.13 -13.54 2.79
C SER A 160 -5.66 -12.11 2.57
N PHE A 161 -5.13 -11.83 1.39
CA PHE A 161 -4.62 -10.51 1.03
C PHE A 161 -5.47 -9.93 -0.08
N HIS A 162 -5.98 -8.74 0.16
CA HIS A 162 -6.57 -7.92 -0.89
C HIS A 162 -5.63 -6.76 -1.19
N ASN A 163 -5.42 -6.46 -2.47
CA ASN A 163 -4.52 -5.40 -2.96
C ASN A 163 -4.96 -3.97 -2.56
N LEU A 164 -5.95 -3.84 -1.68
CA LEU A 164 -6.49 -2.56 -1.25
C LEU A 164 -5.83 -2.08 0.04
N VAL A 165 -5.24 -0.88 0.00
CA VAL A 165 -4.79 -0.13 1.18
C VAL A 165 -5.81 0.96 1.49
N ILE A 166 -6.38 0.94 2.69
CA ILE A 166 -7.34 1.93 3.16
C ILE A 166 -6.61 2.94 4.06
N SER A 167 -6.62 4.20 3.66
CA SER A 167 -6.07 5.31 4.45
C SER A 167 -7.19 6.13 5.06
N VAL A 168 -7.31 6.09 6.38
CA VAL A 168 -8.24 6.96 7.12
C VAL A 168 -7.51 8.25 7.49
N LEU A 169 -7.98 9.37 6.96
CA LEU A 169 -7.32 10.67 7.07
C LEU A 169 -8.20 11.68 7.81
N SER A 170 -7.71 12.30 8.88
CA SER A 170 -8.38 13.46 9.47
C SER A 170 -7.83 14.78 8.93
N PHE A 171 -8.70 15.75 8.65
CA PHE A 171 -8.32 17.05 8.10
C PHE A 171 -9.18 18.22 8.62
N GLY A 172 -8.68 19.44 8.39
CA GLY A 172 -9.40 20.69 8.66
C GLY A 172 -9.87 21.36 7.37
N PHE A 173 -11.16 21.62 7.23
CA PHE A 173 -11.72 22.30 6.05
C PHE A 173 -11.07 23.66 5.78
N LYS A 174 -10.62 24.37 6.85
CA LYS A 174 -9.89 25.63 6.69
C LYS A 174 -8.56 25.51 5.93
N TYR A 175 -8.03 24.29 5.79
CA TYR A 175 -6.79 24.01 5.06
C TYR A 175 -7.03 23.31 3.72
N GLY A 176 -8.29 23.22 3.30
CA GLY A 176 -8.69 22.55 2.06
C GLY A 176 -8.92 21.04 2.23
N ILE A 177 -9.74 20.49 1.36
CA ILE A 177 -9.98 19.05 1.25
C ILE A 177 -8.72 18.40 0.68
N PRO A 178 -8.31 17.22 1.18
CA PRO A 178 -7.21 16.46 0.57
C PRO A 178 -7.51 16.16 -0.89
N ALA A 179 -6.54 16.40 -1.78
CA ALA A 179 -6.75 16.27 -3.22
C ALA A 179 -6.87 14.81 -3.69
N ASP A 180 -6.38 13.89 -2.88
CA ASP A 180 -6.37 12.44 -3.07
C ASP A 180 -7.51 11.71 -2.35
N ALA A 181 -8.43 12.44 -1.69
CA ALA A 181 -9.53 11.83 -0.97
C ALA A 181 -10.59 11.28 -1.93
N ASP A 182 -10.90 9.98 -1.78
CA ASP A 182 -11.99 9.32 -2.51
C ASP A 182 -13.35 9.54 -1.84
N LEU A 183 -13.37 9.46 -0.51
CA LEU A 183 -14.56 9.70 0.33
C LEU A 183 -14.27 10.83 1.31
N VAL A 184 -15.20 11.78 1.40
CA VAL A 184 -15.06 12.93 2.30
C VAL A 184 -16.29 13.06 3.19
N PHE A 185 -16.07 13.02 4.51
CA PHE A 185 -17.14 13.12 5.50
C PHE A 185 -16.96 14.37 6.37
N ASP A 186 -18.00 15.18 6.48
CA ASP A 186 -18.03 16.39 7.29
C ASP A 186 -18.64 16.12 8.67
N VAL A 187 -17.84 16.27 9.73
CA VAL A 187 -18.29 16.05 11.12
C VAL A 187 -18.46 17.37 11.90
N ARG A 188 -18.64 18.51 11.22
CA ARG A 188 -18.85 19.83 11.86
C ARG A 188 -20.19 19.95 12.57
N PHE A 189 -21.16 19.10 12.26
CA PHE A 189 -22.45 19.04 12.94
C PHE A 189 -22.33 18.58 14.41
N LEU A 190 -21.25 17.90 14.78
CA LEU A 190 -21.01 17.47 16.16
C LEU A 190 -20.60 18.63 17.06
N PRO A 191 -20.86 18.55 18.37
CA PRO A 191 -20.43 19.53 19.34
C PRO A 191 -18.95 19.82 19.25
N ASN A 192 -18.57 21.08 19.42
CA ASN A 192 -17.20 21.51 19.18
C ASN A 192 -16.41 21.65 20.50
N PRO A 193 -15.44 20.77 20.79
CA PRO A 193 -14.62 20.85 22.01
C PRO A 193 -13.84 22.16 22.16
N TYR A 194 -13.63 22.90 21.08
CA TYR A 194 -12.94 24.19 21.09
C TYR A 194 -13.59 25.21 22.03
N TYR A 195 -14.90 25.15 22.28
CA TYR A 195 -15.62 26.05 23.16
C TYR A 195 -15.54 25.70 24.65
N VAL A 196 -14.91 24.54 24.97
CA VAL A 196 -14.62 24.13 26.35
C VAL A 196 -13.16 24.45 26.63
N ASP A 197 -12.90 25.35 27.59
CA ASP A 197 -11.55 25.88 27.83
C ASP A 197 -10.53 24.77 28.15
N GLU A 198 -10.93 23.76 28.90
CA GLU A 198 -10.11 22.59 29.28
C GLU A 198 -9.77 21.67 28.09
N LEU A 199 -10.64 21.59 27.10
CA LEU A 199 -10.49 20.71 25.92
C LEU A 199 -9.83 21.43 24.74
N ARG A 200 -9.88 22.75 24.69
CA ARG A 200 -9.33 23.57 23.61
C ARG A 200 -7.86 23.28 23.28
N PRO A 201 -6.95 23.11 24.27
CA PRO A 201 -5.55 22.82 24.00
C PRO A 201 -5.33 21.34 23.54
N GLN A 202 -6.23 20.45 23.93
CA GLN A 202 -6.16 19.02 23.65
C GLN A 202 -6.45 18.69 22.17
N THR A 203 -6.34 17.43 21.81
CA THR A 203 -6.62 16.89 20.45
C THR A 203 -7.64 15.76 20.53
N GLY A 204 -8.13 15.29 19.42
CA GLY A 204 -9.01 14.12 19.37
C GLY A 204 -8.35 12.78 19.76
N LEU A 205 -7.03 12.77 20.01
CA LEU A 205 -6.31 11.62 20.57
C LEU A 205 -6.38 11.57 22.11
N ASP A 206 -6.71 12.73 22.75
CA ASP A 206 -6.80 12.82 24.20
C ASP A 206 -8.19 12.35 24.67
N GLU A 207 -8.22 11.56 25.74
CA GLU A 207 -9.43 10.92 26.26
C GLU A 207 -10.55 11.92 26.61
N GLY A 208 -10.21 13.11 27.14
CA GLY A 208 -11.19 14.14 27.45
C GLY A 208 -11.95 14.62 26.19
N VAL A 209 -11.26 14.82 25.09
CA VAL A 209 -11.88 15.18 23.80
C VAL A 209 -12.63 14.00 23.20
N TYR A 210 -12.06 12.80 23.29
CA TYR A 210 -12.69 11.58 22.80
C TYR A 210 -14.07 11.38 23.45
N HIS A 211 -14.14 11.39 24.77
CA HIS A 211 -15.40 11.26 25.50
C HIS A 211 -16.37 12.39 25.21
N TYR A 212 -15.88 13.63 25.21
CA TYR A 212 -16.75 14.76 24.88
C TYR A 212 -17.42 14.62 23.51
N VAL A 213 -16.74 14.09 22.51
CA VAL A 213 -17.29 13.88 21.17
C VAL A 213 -18.17 12.62 21.13
N MET A 214 -17.67 11.49 21.64
CA MET A 214 -18.31 10.18 21.47
C MET A 214 -19.46 9.91 22.44
N ASP A 215 -19.58 10.66 23.53
CA ASP A 215 -20.73 10.55 24.46
C ASP A 215 -22.03 11.13 23.86
N HIS A 216 -21.94 11.85 22.75
CA HIS A 216 -23.12 12.29 22.00
C HIS A 216 -23.69 11.17 21.12
N ASP A 217 -25.02 10.94 21.20
CA ASP A 217 -25.70 9.93 20.39
C ASP A 217 -25.46 10.11 18.89
N ALA A 218 -25.50 11.35 18.40
CA ALA A 218 -25.24 11.66 17.00
C ALA A 218 -23.84 11.25 16.54
N ALA A 219 -22.83 11.26 17.41
CA ALA A 219 -21.48 10.83 17.06
C ALA A 219 -21.38 9.31 16.93
N ARG A 220 -22.03 8.60 17.88
CA ARG A 220 -22.11 7.12 17.85
C ARG A 220 -22.88 6.63 16.61
N GLU A 221 -24.07 7.19 16.38
CA GLU A 221 -24.88 6.86 15.23
C GLU A 221 -24.18 7.15 13.91
N PHE A 222 -23.47 8.28 13.81
CA PHE A 222 -22.69 8.60 12.64
C PHE A 222 -21.55 7.61 12.43
N ALA A 223 -20.80 7.26 13.49
CA ALA A 223 -19.72 6.28 13.41
C ALA A 223 -20.21 4.91 12.94
N ASP A 224 -21.37 4.46 13.42
CA ASP A 224 -21.98 3.19 13.01
C ASP A 224 -22.37 3.21 11.52
N LYS A 225 -23.04 4.26 11.07
CA LYS A 225 -23.41 4.41 9.66
C LYS A 225 -22.20 4.56 8.73
N LEU A 226 -21.15 5.25 9.21
CA LEU A 226 -19.91 5.41 8.45
C LEU A 226 -19.20 4.09 8.28
N GLU A 227 -19.09 3.30 9.34
CA GLU A 227 -18.54 1.95 9.30
C GLU A 227 -19.31 1.05 8.34
N ASP A 228 -20.63 1.01 8.46
CA ASP A 228 -21.50 0.20 7.58
C ASP A 228 -21.32 0.58 6.11
N MET A 229 -21.31 1.89 5.82
CA MET A 229 -21.10 2.40 4.46
C MET A 229 -19.72 2.00 3.92
N VAL A 230 -18.66 2.15 4.72
CA VAL A 230 -17.30 1.81 4.31
C VAL A 230 -17.17 0.30 4.08
N LYS A 231 -17.69 -0.52 5.00
CA LYS A 231 -17.69 -1.99 4.85
C LYS A 231 -18.48 -2.45 3.62
N PHE A 232 -19.57 -1.76 3.29
CA PHE A 232 -20.32 -2.02 2.06
C PHE A 232 -19.52 -1.68 0.80
N LEU A 233 -18.81 -0.54 0.78
CA LEU A 233 -18.08 -0.06 -0.39
C LEU A 233 -16.78 -0.83 -0.68
N ILE A 234 -16.09 -1.31 0.36
CA ILE A 234 -14.79 -1.97 0.24
C ILE A 234 -14.79 -3.11 -0.79
N PRO A 235 -15.70 -4.11 -0.73
CA PRO A 235 -15.72 -5.19 -1.73
C PRO A 235 -15.90 -4.70 -3.15
N HIS A 236 -16.75 -3.70 -3.37
CA HIS A 236 -16.98 -3.12 -4.69
C HIS A 236 -15.75 -2.39 -5.24
N TYR A 237 -14.96 -1.72 -4.38
CA TYR A 237 -13.69 -1.12 -4.79
C TYR A 237 -12.60 -2.17 -5.08
N VAL A 238 -12.61 -3.29 -4.36
CA VAL A 238 -11.73 -4.43 -4.67
C VAL A 238 -12.08 -5.02 -6.03
N ASP A 239 -13.37 -5.23 -6.31
CA ASP A 239 -13.84 -5.77 -7.60
C ASP A 239 -13.53 -4.82 -8.77
N GLU A 240 -13.53 -3.50 -8.53
CA GLU A 240 -13.11 -2.48 -9.51
C GLU A 240 -11.59 -2.49 -9.77
N GLY A 241 -10.80 -3.15 -8.91
CA GLY A 241 -9.34 -3.17 -8.98
C GLY A 241 -8.66 -1.98 -8.31
N LYS A 242 -9.35 -1.28 -7.41
CA LYS A 242 -8.79 -0.16 -6.64
C LYS A 242 -7.75 -0.67 -5.65
N THR A 243 -6.55 -0.07 -5.67
CA THR A 243 -5.44 -0.45 -4.79
C THR A 243 -5.25 0.50 -3.61
N ASN A 244 -5.82 1.71 -3.69
CA ASN A 244 -5.78 2.71 -2.62
C ASN A 244 -7.18 3.31 -2.44
N LEU A 245 -7.62 3.42 -1.18
CA LEU A 245 -8.86 4.09 -0.79
C LEU A 245 -8.56 5.11 0.30
N VAL A 246 -8.74 6.39 0.02
CA VAL A 246 -8.54 7.47 0.99
C VAL A 246 -9.88 7.95 1.52
N ILE A 247 -10.13 7.73 2.81
CA ILE A 247 -11.33 8.14 3.53
C ILE A 247 -10.97 9.33 4.41
N ALA A 248 -11.43 10.52 4.02
CA ALA A 248 -11.12 11.77 4.70
C ALA A 248 -12.27 12.23 5.61
N VAL A 249 -11.99 12.40 6.90
CA VAL A 249 -12.93 12.93 7.89
C VAL A 249 -12.54 14.36 8.24
N GLY A 250 -13.44 15.33 8.01
CA GLY A 250 -13.15 16.76 8.15
C GLY A 250 -13.93 17.46 9.24
N CYS A 251 -13.23 18.29 10.05
CA CYS A 251 -13.86 19.29 10.89
C CYS A 251 -13.30 20.69 10.56
N THR A 252 -13.63 21.73 11.31
CA THR A 252 -13.16 23.10 11.00
C THR A 252 -11.64 23.20 10.99
N GLY A 253 -10.96 22.77 12.07
CA GLY A 253 -9.50 22.91 12.25
C GLY A 253 -8.70 21.62 12.08
N GLY A 254 -9.32 20.46 11.98
CA GLY A 254 -8.60 19.19 11.85
C GLY A 254 -7.92 18.69 13.14
N LYS A 255 -8.36 19.19 14.33
CA LYS A 255 -7.67 18.91 15.59
C LYS A 255 -8.46 18.03 16.57
N HIS A 256 -9.79 18.21 16.65
CA HIS A 256 -10.64 17.56 17.65
C HIS A 256 -11.57 16.51 17.00
N ARG A 257 -12.78 16.90 16.57
CA ARG A 257 -13.86 16.02 16.09
C ARG A 257 -13.42 15.07 14.96
N SER A 258 -12.74 15.59 13.94
CA SER A 258 -12.26 14.78 12.82
C SER A 258 -11.20 13.76 13.24
N VAL A 259 -10.31 14.13 14.16
CA VAL A 259 -9.29 13.22 14.71
C VAL A 259 -9.96 12.10 15.49
N THR A 260 -10.93 12.42 16.36
CA THR A 260 -11.69 11.42 17.13
C THR A 260 -12.41 10.43 16.20
N LEU A 261 -13.19 10.94 15.22
CA LEU A 261 -13.98 10.08 14.33
C LEU A 261 -13.10 9.26 13.37
N ALA A 262 -11.99 9.82 12.90
CA ALA A 262 -11.02 9.07 12.09
C ALA A 262 -10.37 7.94 12.89
N ARG A 263 -9.99 8.19 14.15
CA ARG A 263 -9.49 7.17 15.07
C ARG A 263 -10.53 6.06 15.28
N VAL A 264 -11.78 6.40 15.58
CA VAL A 264 -12.86 5.43 15.80
C VAL A 264 -13.10 4.57 14.56
N LEU A 265 -13.16 5.18 13.36
CA LEU A 265 -13.31 4.42 12.12
C LEU A 265 -12.13 3.47 11.89
N TYR A 266 -10.90 3.95 12.08
CA TYR A 266 -9.70 3.13 11.95
C TYR A 266 -9.72 1.93 12.90
N GLU A 267 -10.01 2.14 14.20
CA GLU A 267 -10.06 1.08 15.21
C GLU A 267 -11.12 0.00 14.86
N ARG A 268 -12.28 0.42 14.35
CA ARG A 268 -13.35 -0.50 13.92
C ARG A 268 -12.99 -1.30 12.66
N LEU A 269 -12.27 -0.69 11.73
CA LEU A 269 -11.82 -1.37 10.52
C LEU A 269 -10.64 -2.33 10.77
N LEU A 270 -9.88 -2.16 11.86
CA LEU A 270 -8.81 -3.09 12.25
C LEU A 270 -9.32 -4.53 12.49
N GLU A 271 -10.60 -4.69 12.85
CA GLU A 271 -11.19 -6.00 13.09
C GLU A 271 -11.28 -6.84 11.80
N THR A 272 -11.31 -6.21 10.63
CA THR A 272 -11.49 -6.89 9.34
C THR A 272 -10.23 -7.57 8.80
N LYS A 273 -9.05 -7.30 9.30
CA LYS A 273 -7.72 -7.92 9.01
C LYS A 273 -7.36 -8.24 7.54
N GLU A 274 -8.25 -7.95 6.59
CA GLU A 274 -8.13 -8.36 5.18
C GLU A 274 -7.43 -7.32 4.29
N TYR A 275 -7.34 -6.07 4.78
CA TYR A 275 -6.85 -4.93 4.00
C TYR A 275 -5.67 -4.25 4.70
N GLY A 276 -4.77 -3.63 3.93
CA GLY A 276 -3.81 -2.69 4.48
C GLY A 276 -4.55 -1.49 5.07
N LEU A 277 -4.30 -1.11 6.34
CA LEU A 277 -5.00 -0.02 6.99
C LEU A 277 -4.02 1.00 7.56
N ARG A 278 -4.27 2.28 7.32
CA ARG A 278 -3.45 3.39 7.80
C ARG A 278 -4.31 4.48 8.44
N LEU A 279 -3.77 5.15 9.44
CA LEU A 279 -4.37 6.33 10.06
C LEU A 279 -3.41 7.50 9.97
N GLU A 280 -3.90 8.63 9.46
CA GLU A 280 -3.14 9.88 9.37
C GLU A 280 -3.95 11.07 9.89
N HIS A 281 -3.27 12.01 10.55
CA HIS A 281 -3.85 13.25 11.03
C HIS A 281 -3.13 14.45 10.40
N ARG A 282 -3.56 14.84 9.19
CA ARG A 282 -2.87 15.84 8.35
C ARG A 282 -2.65 17.20 9.04
N ASP A 283 -3.65 17.67 9.77
CA ASP A 283 -3.67 19.05 10.28
C ASP A 283 -3.61 19.15 11.81
N ILE A 284 -3.43 18.06 12.53
CA ILE A 284 -3.49 18.00 14.00
C ILE A 284 -2.51 18.98 14.69
N ALA A 285 -1.33 19.19 14.11
CA ALA A 285 -0.27 20.03 14.66
C ALA A 285 -0.27 21.48 14.11
N ARG A 286 -1.10 21.80 13.08
CA ARG A 286 -1.00 23.11 12.37
C ARG A 286 -1.37 24.30 13.21
N ASP A 287 -2.29 24.19 14.16
CA ASP A 287 -2.68 25.30 15.04
C ASP A 287 -1.63 25.67 16.10
N ALA A 288 -0.66 24.78 16.37
CA ALA A 288 0.44 25.06 17.29
C ALA A 288 1.50 25.99 16.67
N VAL A 289 1.63 26.02 15.35
CA VAL A 289 2.64 26.79 14.60
C VAL A 289 2.18 28.24 14.38
N THR A 290 0.88 28.52 14.38
CA THR A 290 0.33 29.86 14.08
C THR A 290 0.35 30.81 15.27
N ARG A 291 0.83 30.40 16.45
CA ARG A 291 0.89 31.20 17.70
C ARG A 291 2.31 31.58 18.12
N LYS A 292 3.28 31.62 17.21
CA LYS A 292 4.60 32.20 17.43
C LYS A 292 4.74 33.53 16.71
#